data_85a9b400b2536500231dfb521e81cde5
#
_entry.id   85a9b400b2536500231dfb521e81cde5
#
_cell.length_a   1.000
_cell.length_b   1.000
_cell.length_c   1.000
_cell.angle_alpha   90.00
_cell.angle_beta   90.00
_cell.angle_gamma   90.00
#
_symmetry.space_group_name_H-M   'P 1'
#
loop_
_entity.id
_entity.type
_entity.pdbx_description
1 polymer ?
#
loop_
_entity_poly.entity_id
_entity_poly.type
_entity_poly.pdbx_seq_one_letter_code
_entity_poly.pdbx_strand_id
1 'polypeptide(L)'
;MKQCTKCKMRYPNEATYCFIEGATLVDLPDPRVGTLLAGRYVIEEVIGEGGMATVYRARHKLVDRPVAVKIMNPLLASDVIVRERFRREAKSAQKLAHPNIIEIYDQGDTEDGTAYIVMELLDGESLAHTIQNGPMDVDRALHVMVQISRGIARAHDLEVIHRDLKPENIFLCRREDGSDLVKLLDFGIAKSRQDSRLTGQGELFGTPQYMAPERIMGTDTGPSSDLYALGVLFYEMLTGELPFTAPDVATFFVKHMNERPPPVRHRAPRVPKELDDLVLSLLEKDPADRPVDAHRVHQDLLALLRERQMPAPPQADEEPLSSASPSTLGTGPGDIWARRMAVLEQMLQRAFGAKQRAPGELTELLEKVGHVVRSFVTLRNDVVRAQDLLEEIEKRGREKRSQLGFAVDQLGVDTSKAKEELRAAREALKRAAAETGKARDGYVERHQDALRWEGRCGFAEPSTDLAEAYRALADSVDEWQALRVEELRVQAAMEAAEQLVTDLEFQIRELRGALTRHETGLDRERLETEQRIQELGREADTLETELLELTTRFCKPLRARPELAPLFKELEDEAA
;
A
#
# COMPACT_ATOMS: atom_id res chain seq x y z
N MET A 1 -12.53 -12.47 30.39
CA MET A 1 -12.10 -12.40 31.82
C MET A 1 -12.54 -13.65 32.57
N LYS A 2 -11.77 -14.10 33.54
CA LYS A 2 -12.11 -15.25 34.38
C LYS A 2 -12.49 -14.81 35.81
N GLN A 3 -13.28 -15.60 36.49
CA GLN A 3 -13.70 -15.34 37.88
C GLN A 3 -13.48 -16.53 38.77
N CYS A 4 -13.05 -16.28 39.98
CA CYS A 4 -13.02 -17.32 41.00
C CYS A 4 -14.44 -17.64 41.47
N THR A 5 -14.81 -18.92 41.48
CA THR A 5 -16.13 -19.39 41.94
C THR A 5 -16.36 -19.16 43.42
N LYS A 6 -15.27 -19.09 44.23
CA LYS A 6 -15.31 -18.91 45.68
C LYS A 6 -15.31 -17.44 46.10
N CYS A 7 -14.23 -16.69 45.79
CA CYS A 7 -14.08 -15.31 46.25
C CYS A 7 -14.64 -14.24 45.26
N LYS A 8 -15.12 -14.67 44.09
CA LYS A 8 -15.70 -13.80 43.04
C LYS A 8 -14.72 -12.74 42.47
N MET A 9 -13.44 -12.80 42.78
CA MET A 9 -12.42 -11.95 42.20
C MET A 9 -12.28 -12.24 40.70
N ARG A 10 -12.09 -11.18 39.90
CA ARG A 10 -11.89 -11.26 38.44
C ARG A 10 -10.41 -11.32 38.11
N TYR A 11 -10.08 -12.08 37.10
CA TYR A 11 -8.72 -12.35 36.66
C TYR A 11 -8.62 -12.21 35.14
N PRO A 12 -7.42 -11.90 34.59
CA PRO A 12 -7.17 -11.97 33.16
C PRO A 12 -7.42 -13.36 32.58
N ASN A 13 -7.63 -13.47 31.25
CA ASN A 13 -7.92 -14.74 30.58
C ASN A 13 -6.78 -15.77 30.72
N GLU A 14 -5.54 -15.31 30.85
CA GLU A 14 -4.34 -16.14 30.97
C GLU A 14 -4.23 -16.82 32.37
N ALA A 15 -4.89 -16.27 33.37
CA ALA A 15 -4.87 -16.83 34.70
C ALA A 15 -5.64 -18.17 34.77
N THR A 16 -5.04 -19.20 35.36
CA THR A 16 -5.65 -20.52 35.49
C THR A 16 -6.23 -20.75 36.89
N TYR A 17 -5.64 -20.16 37.92
CA TYR A 17 -6.02 -20.34 39.30
C TYR A 17 -6.17 -19.01 40.05
N CYS A 18 -7.05 -19.02 41.04
CA CYS A 18 -7.23 -17.91 41.96
C CYS A 18 -6.04 -17.80 42.92
N PHE A 19 -5.36 -16.68 42.99
CA PHE A 19 -4.21 -16.46 43.90
C PHE A 19 -4.60 -16.47 45.38
N ILE A 20 -5.88 -16.23 45.71
CA ILE A 20 -6.37 -16.17 47.09
C ILE A 20 -6.89 -17.54 47.52
N GLU A 21 -7.67 -18.22 46.69
CA GLU A 21 -8.42 -19.43 47.04
C GLU A 21 -7.82 -20.72 46.46
N GLY A 22 -6.82 -20.60 45.58
CA GLY A 22 -6.26 -21.74 44.83
C GLY A 22 -7.26 -22.48 43.94
N ALA A 23 -8.49 -21.95 43.79
CA ALA A 23 -9.54 -22.56 42.97
C ALA A 23 -9.32 -22.30 41.50
N THR A 24 -9.70 -23.25 40.63
CA THR A 24 -9.74 -23.07 39.18
C THR A 24 -10.71 -21.93 38.85
N LEU A 25 -10.26 -21.03 37.95
CA LEU A 25 -11.06 -19.92 37.46
C LEU A 25 -12.03 -20.38 36.38
N VAL A 26 -13.22 -19.81 36.37
CA VAL A 26 -14.23 -20.03 35.33
C VAL A 26 -14.32 -18.80 34.42
N ASP A 27 -14.53 -19.04 33.14
CA ASP A 27 -14.74 -17.95 32.18
C ASP A 27 -16.03 -17.20 32.51
N LEU A 28 -15.94 -15.88 32.56
CA LEU A 28 -17.12 -15.02 32.63
C LEU A 28 -17.67 -14.83 31.21
N PRO A 29 -18.97 -15.07 30.99
CA PRO A 29 -19.55 -14.74 29.70
C PRO A 29 -19.37 -13.24 29.44
N ASP A 30 -19.01 -12.89 28.21
CA ASP A 30 -18.91 -11.48 27.80
C ASP A 30 -20.31 -10.84 27.92
N PRO A 31 -20.46 -9.71 28.63
CA PRO A 31 -21.74 -9.08 28.89
C PRO A 31 -22.44 -8.57 27.61
N ARG A 32 -21.72 -8.47 26.50
CA ARG A 32 -22.29 -8.06 25.20
C ARG A 32 -22.93 -9.20 24.44
N VAL A 33 -22.55 -10.44 24.71
CA VAL A 33 -23.16 -11.63 24.07
C VAL A 33 -24.64 -11.70 24.42
N GLY A 34 -25.48 -11.86 23.40
CA GLY A 34 -26.96 -11.81 23.50
C GLY A 34 -27.56 -10.41 23.46
N THR A 35 -26.76 -9.35 23.41
CA THR A 35 -27.27 -7.95 23.33
C THR A 35 -27.48 -7.51 21.89
N LEU A 36 -28.26 -6.44 21.71
CA LEU A 36 -28.56 -5.82 20.41
C LEU A 36 -27.72 -4.55 20.25
N LEU A 37 -26.70 -4.60 19.38
CA LEU A 37 -25.85 -3.46 19.07
C LEU A 37 -26.54 -2.54 18.05
N ALA A 38 -26.55 -1.24 18.32
CA ALA A 38 -27.10 -0.18 17.47
C ALA A 38 -28.53 -0.48 16.94
N GLY A 39 -29.32 -1.28 17.67
CA GLY A 39 -30.68 -1.68 17.27
C GLY A 39 -30.74 -2.65 16.08
N ARG A 40 -29.60 -3.08 15.53
CA ARG A 40 -29.53 -3.85 14.27
C ARG A 40 -28.78 -5.17 14.34
N TYR A 41 -27.78 -5.32 15.20
CA TYR A 41 -26.88 -6.46 15.22
C TYR A 41 -26.98 -7.22 16.54
N VAL A 42 -27.43 -8.48 16.50
CA VAL A 42 -27.44 -9.37 17.67
C VAL A 42 -26.06 -9.99 17.83
N ILE A 43 -25.39 -9.73 18.93
CA ILE A 43 -24.07 -10.28 19.25
C ILE A 43 -24.24 -11.76 19.66
N GLU A 44 -23.58 -12.68 18.96
CA GLU A 44 -23.72 -14.13 19.18
C GLU A 44 -22.60 -14.70 20.03
N GLU A 45 -21.33 -14.40 19.68
CA GLU A 45 -20.14 -14.93 20.37
C GLU A 45 -18.90 -14.07 20.13
N VAL A 46 -17.90 -14.20 20.97
CA VAL A 46 -16.56 -13.62 20.79
C VAL A 46 -15.76 -14.52 19.85
N ILE A 47 -15.24 -13.96 18.73
CA ILE A 47 -14.41 -14.68 17.76
C ILE A 47 -12.95 -14.21 17.74
N GLY A 48 -12.63 -13.10 18.44
CA GLY A 48 -11.26 -12.61 18.56
C GLY A 48 -11.15 -11.55 19.66
N GLU A 49 -10.07 -11.59 20.45
CA GLU A 49 -9.76 -10.58 21.46
C GLU A 49 -8.39 -9.95 21.14
N GLY A 50 -8.33 -8.62 21.16
CA GLY A 50 -7.10 -7.86 21.00
C GLY A 50 -7.02 -6.69 21.97
N GLY A 51 -5.85 -6.10 22.13
CA GLY A 51 -5.64 -4.98 23.06
C GLY A 51 -6.50 -3.76 22.75
N MET A 52 -6.76 -3.47 21.48
CA MET A 52 -7.54 -2.31 21.05
C MET A 52 -9.04 -2.57 20.91
N ALA A 53 -9.43 -3.79 20.55
CA ALA A 53 -10.82 -4.14 20.25
C ALA A 53 -11.07 -5.63 20.43
N THR A 54 -12.34 -5.98 20.66
CA THR A 54 -12.85 -7.35 20.62
C THR A 54 -13.69 -7.54 19.38
N VAL A 55 -13.53 -8.67 18.69
CA VAL A 55 -14.28 -9.03 17.49
C VAL A 55 -15.34 -10.07 17.87
N TYR A 56 -16.57 -9.80 17.48
CA TYR A 56 -17.71 -10.65 17.74
C TYR A 56 -18.30 -11.18 16.45
N ARG A 57 -18.76 -12.42 16.47
CA ARG A 57 -19.76 -12.87 15.51
C ARG A 57 -21.10 -12.26 15.89
N ALA A 58 -21.80 -11.73 14.92
CA ALA A 58 -23.12 -11.14 15.12
C ALA A 58 -24.02 -11.43 13.91
N ARG A 59 -25.31 -11.17 14.08
CA ARG A 59 -26.32 -11.36 13.04
C ARG A 59 -27.15 -10.11 12.86
N HIS A 60 -27.28 -9.67 11.62
CA HIS A 60 -28.12 -8.52 11.31
C HIS A 60 -29.62 -8.91 11.45
N LYS A 61 -30.31 -8.29 12.39
CA LYS A 61 -31.68 -8.67 12.83
C LYS A 61 -32.73 -8.73 11.72
N LEU A 62 -32.66 -7.82 10.71
CA LEU A 62 -33.70 -7.71 9.68
C LEU A 62 -33.42 -8.62 8.47
N VAL A 63 -32.17 -8.76 8.05
CA VAL A 63 -31.80 -9.51 6.84
C VAL A 63 -31.16 -10.86 7.14
N ASP A 64 -31.09 -11.23 8.41
CA ASP A 64 -30.54 -12.50 8.92
C ASP A 64 -29.13 -12.84 8.39
N ARG A 65 -28.33 -11.80 8.09
CA ARG A 65 -26.98 -11.93 7.55
C ARG A 65 -25.97 -12.06 8.69
N PRO A 66 -25.11 -13.10 8.68
CA PRO A 66 -24.00 -13.17 9.62
C PRO A 66 -22.94 -12.10 9.27
N VAL A 67 -22.39 -11.47 10.30
CA VAL A 67 -21.38 -10.39 10.19
C VAL A 67 -20.36 -10.54 11.31
N ALA A 68 -19.17 -9.97 11.11
CA ALA A 68 -18.21 -9.73 12.18
C ALA A 68 -18.35 -8.29 12.67
N VAL A 69 -18.31 -8.10 14.00
CA VAL A 69 -18.40 -6.77 14.62
C VAL A 69 -17.17 -6.56 15.50
N LYS A 70 -16.32 -5.62 15.11
CA LYS A 70 -15.14 -5.18 15.87
C LYS A 70 -15.54 -4.02 16.76
N ILE A 71 -15.54 -4.21 18.09
CA ILE A 71 -15.93 -3.20 19.09
C ILE A 71 -14.69 -2.78 19.85
N MET A 72 -14.45 -1.46 19.92
CA MET A 72 -13.31 -0.89 20.64
C MET A 72 -13.34 -1.27 22.12
N ASN A 73 -12.17 -1.45 22.73
CA ASN A 73 -12.06 -1.67 24.16
C ASN A 73 -12.58 -0.43 24.92
N PRO A 74 -13.54 -0.57 25.85
CA PRO A 74 -14.09 0.55 26.62
C PRO A 74 -13.04 1.38 27.35
N LEU A 75 -11.94 0.78 27.77
CA LEU A 75 -10.83 1.49 28.44
C LEU A 75 -10.15 2.50 27.51
N LEU A 76 -10.22 2.29 26.21
CA LEU A 76 -9.66 3.18 25.18
C LEU A 76 -10.70 4.13 24.59
N ALA A 77 -11.99 3.93 24.88
CA ALA A 77 -13.08 4.74 24.32
C ALA A 77 -13.04 6.20 24.79
N SER A 78 -12.43 6.49 25.94
CA SER A 78 -12.22 7.84 26.46
C SER A 78 -11.09 8.59 25.73
N ASP A 79 -10.17 7.90 25.08
CA ASP A 79 -9.11 8.53 24.30
C ASP A 79 -9.63 8.95 22.92
N VAL A 80 -9.80 10.26 22.73
CA VAL A 80 -10.32 10.86 21.50
C VAL A 80 -9.42 10.51 20.30
N ILE A 81 -8.10 10.46 20.50
CA ILE A 81 -7.13 10.19 19.43
C ILE A 81 -7.27 8.74 18.96
N VAL A 82 -7.33 7.78 19.89
CA VAL A 82 -7.50 6.35 19.57
C VAL A 82 -8.84 6.10 18.88
N ARG A 83 -9.91 6.74 19.36
CA ARG A 83 -11.25 6.61 18.76
C ARG A 83 -11.31 7.18 17.34
N GLU A 84 -10.73 8.35 17.08
CA GLU A 84 -10.65 8.92 15.74
C GLU A 84 -9.80 8.06 14.79
N ARG A 85 -8.73 7.46 15.28
CA ARG A 85 -7.90 6.51 14.53
C ARG A 85 -8.73 5.30 14.08
N PHE A 86 -9.47 4.69 15.02
CA PHE A 86 -10.33 3.55 14.76
C PHE A 86 -11.39 3.84 13.68
N ARG A 87 -12.03 5.03 13.74
CA ARG A 87 -13.00 5.48 12.73
C ARG A 87 -12.36 5.74 11.36
N ARG A 88 -11.17 6.35 11.33
CA ARG A 88 -10.45 6.61 10.06
C ARG A 88 -10.05 5.32 9.36
N GLU A 89 -9.61 4.32 10.11
CA GLU A 89 -9.31 2.99 9.59
C GLU A 89 -10.51 2.39 8.87
N ALA A 90 -11.68 2.37 9.54
CA ALA A 90 -12.91 1.90 8.93
C ALA A 90 -13.32 2.69 7.66
N LYS A 91 -13.25 4.02 7.73
CA LYS A 91 -13.64 4.90 6.61
C LYS A 91 -12.75 4.72 5.39
N SER A 92 -11.49 4.42 5.58
CA SER A 92 -10.55 4.22 4.48
C SER A 92 -10.69 2.81 3.89
N ALA A 93 -10.81 1.78 4.73
CA ALA A 93 -11.06 0.42 4.26
C ALA A 93 -12.40 0.31 3.51
N GLN A 94 -13.42 1.08 3.89
CA GLN A 94 -14.72 1.12 3.20
C GLN A 94 -14.61 1.61 1.74
N LYS A 95 -13.59 2.40 1.41
CA LYS A 95 -13.32 2.85 0.02
C LYS A 95 -12.63 1.79 -0.83
N LEU A 96 -12.06 0.77 -0.20
CA LEU A 96 -11.25 -0.25 -0.84
C LEU A 96 -12.10 -1.45 -1.26
N ALA A 97 -13.07 -1.26 -2.17
CA ALA A 97 -13.84 -2.38 -2.71
C ALA A 97 -12.93 -3.28 -3.58
N HIS A 98 -12.53 -4.45 -3.04
CA HIS A 98 -11.69 -5.41 -3.74
C HIS A 98 -11.87 -6.83 -3.15
N PRO A 99 -11.87 -7.91 -3.97
CA PRO A 99 -12.10 -9.27 -3.48
C PRO A 99 -11.06 -9.74 -2.45
N ASN A 100 -9.84 -9.20 -2.47
CA ASN A 100 -8.76 -9.55 -1.54
C ASN A 100 -8.63 -8.56 -0.35
N ILE A 101 -9.60 -7.68 -0.12
CA ILE A 101 -9.66 -6.75 1.01
C ILE A 101 -10.95 -7.01 1.77
N ILE A 102 -10.91 -6.90 3.11
CA ILE A 102 -12.09 -7.06 3.97
C ILE A 102 -13.17 -6.04 3.60
N GLU A 103 -14.42 -6.48 3.44
CA GLU A 103 -15.55 -5.62 3.14
C GLU A 103 -16.14 -5.06 4.44
N ILE A 104 -16.21 -3.73 4.56
CA ILE A 104 -16.82 -3.05 5.69
C ILE A 104 -18.23 -2.62 5.31
N TYR A 105 -19.21 -3.10 6.07
CA TYR A 105 -20.64 -2.83 5.83
C TYR A 105 -21.15 -1.58 6.54
N ASP A 106 -20.66 -1.34 7.78
CA ASP A 106 -21.17 -0.28 8.64
C ASP A 106 -20.15 0.12 9.70
N GLN A 107 -20.30 1.32 10.27
CA GLN A 107 -19.53 1.78 11.41
C GLN A 107 -20.36 2.77 12.23
N GLY A 108 -20.08 2.88 13.50
CA GLY A 108 -20.79 3.81 14.37
C GLY A 108 -20.28 3.81 15.79
N ASP A 109 -21.05 4.44 16.67
CA ASP A 109 -20.83 4.45 18.10
C ASP A 109 -22.02 3.79 18.81
N THR A 110 -21.71 3.09 19.88
CA THR A 110 -22.70 2.59 20.82
C THR A 110 -23.23 3.72 21.71
N GLU A 111 -24.32 3.49 22.45
CA GLU A 111 -24.89 4.49 23.36
C GLU A 111 -23.91 4.96 24.44
N ASP A 112 -22.97 4.11 24.84
CA ASP A 112 -21.87 4.44 25.78
C ASP A 112 -20.68 5.14 25.12
N GLY A 113 -20.78 5.49 23.82
CA GLY A 113 -19.74 6.20 23.06
C GLY A 113 -18.59 5.32 22.57
N THR A 114 -18.71 3.99 22.70
CA THR A 114 -17.71 3.04 22.18
C THR A 114 -17.86 2.87 20.67
N ALA A 115 -16.77 3.04 19.91
CA ALA A 115 -16.79 2.87 18.46
C ALA A 115 -16.87 1.39 18.05
N TYR A 116 -17.60 1.10 16.97
CA TYR A 116 -17.69 -0.23 16.38
C TYR A 116 -17.57 -0.19 14.86
N ILE A 117 -17.13 -1.31 14.28
CA ILE A 117 -17.03 -1.55 12.83
C ILE A 117 -17.73 -2.88 12.53
N VAL A 118 -18.59 -2.89 11.52
CA VAL A 118 -19.27 -4.10 11.02
C VAL A 118 -18.70 -4.49 9.68
N MET A 119 -18.28 -5.74 9.54
CA MET A 119 -17.59 -6.24 8.36
C MET A 119 -18.09 -7.64 7.98
N GLU A 120 -17.64 -8.13 6.84
CA GLU A 120 -17.91 -9.51 6.43
C GLU A 120 -17.37 -10.50 7.46
N LEU A 121 -18.16 -11.53 7.75
CA LEU A 121 -17.71 -12.66 8.58
C LEU A 121 -16.94 -13.62 7.67
N LEU A 122 -15.69 -13.85 8.01
CA LEU A 122 -14.81 -14.73 7.25
C LEU A 122 -14.82 -16.14 7.84
N ASP A 123 -14.78 -17.15 6.97
CA ASP A 123 -14.62 -18.55 7.33
C ASP A 123 -13.25 -19.05 6.84
N GLY A 124 -12.38 -19.43 7.75
CA GLY A 124 -11.00 -19.82 7.46
C GLY A 124 -10.07 -19.59 8.64
N GLU A 125 -8.79 -19.31 8.34
CA GLU A 125 -7.76 -19.09 9.35
C GLU A 125 -6.82 -17.94 8.99
N SER A 126 -6.13 -17.37 9.99
CA SER A 126 -5.09 -16.37 9.73
C SER A 126 -3.87 -17.02 9.08
N LEU A 127 -3.15 -16.25 8.25
CA LEU A 127 -1.87 -16.70 7.70
C LEU A 127 -0.85 -16.98 8.80
N ALA A 128 -0.93 -16.29 9.94
CA ALA A 128 -0.10 -16.57 11.13
C ALA A 128 -0.31 -18.01 11.63
N HIS A 129 -1.57 -18.46 11.69
CA HIS A 129 -1.86 -19.84 12.09
C HIS A 129 -1.34 -20.85 11.08
N THR A 130 -1.48 -20.59 9.79
CA THR A 130 -0.93 -21.44 8.72
C THR A 130 0.60 -21.56 8.83
N ILE A 131 1.34 -20.46 9.01
CA ILE A 131 2.81 -20.44 9.12
C ILE A 131 3.30 -21.13 10.39
N GLN A 132 2.58 -21.04 11.50
CA GLN A 132 2.91 -21.77 12.75
C GLN A 132 2.96 -23.29 12.55
N ASN A 133 2.23 -23.82 11.58
CA ASN A 133 2.25 -25.24 11.23
C ASN A 133 3.44 -25.63 10.32
N GLY A 134 4.30 -24.67 9.96
CA GLY A 134 5.50 -24.83 9.14
C GLY A 134 5.46 -24.00 7.84
N PRO A 135 6.54 -24.07 7.05
CA PRO A 135 6.64 -23.34 5.80
C PRO A 135 5.57 -23.81 4.80
N MET A 136 5.03 -22.88 4.05
CA MET A 136 4.02 -23.18 3.03
C MET A 136 4.65 -23.91 1.84
N ASP A 137 3.84 -24.74 1.16
CA ASP A 137 4.21 -25.26 -0.15
C ASP A 137 4.40 -24.09 -1.13
N VAL A 138 5.41 -24.18 -2.02
CA VAL A 138 5.80 -23.08 -2.90
C VAL A 138 4.67 -22.65 -3.84
N ASP A 139 3.89 -23.61 -4.37
CA ASP A 139 2.79 -23.30 -5.30
C ASP A 139 1.63 -22.66 -4.54
N ARG A 140 1.28 -23.16 -3.36
CA ARG A 140 0.29 -22.52 -2.48
C ARG A 140 0.74 -21.13 -2.06
N ALA A 141 2.00 -20.95 -1.67
CA ALA A 141 2.56 -19.66 -1.30
C ALA A 141 2.47 -18.65 -2.46
N LEU A 142 2.83 -19.04 -3.68
CA LEU A 142 2.71 -18.18 -4.86
C LEU A 142 1.26 -17.74 -5.11
N HIS A 143 0.28 -18.65 -5.01
CA HIS A 143 -1.13 -18.28 -5.16
C HIS A 143 -1.61 -17.28 -4.10
N VAL A 144 -1.13 -17.40 -2.88
CA VAL A 144 -1.43 -16.46 -1.78
C VAL A 144 -0.73 -15.12 -2.03
N MET A 145 0.57 -15.13 -2.39
CA MET A 145 1.36 -13.92 -2.68
C MET A 145 0.77 -13.09 -3.82
N VAL A 146 0.31 -13.74 -4.91
CA VAL A 146 -0.37 -13.07 -6.04
C VAL A 146 -1.63 -12.34 -5.56
N GLN A 147 -2.41 -12.92 -4.67
CA GLN A 147 -3.62 -12.29 -4.15
C GLN A 147 -3.31 -11.14 -3.18
N ILE A 148 -2.29 -11.29 -2.31
CA ILE A 148 -1.84 -10.23 -1.40
C ILE A 148 -1.36 -9.03 -2.21
N SER A 149 -0.44 -9.25 -3.16
CA SER A 149 0.13 -8.16 -3.98
C SER A 149 -0.95 -7.43 -4.79
N ARG A 150 -1.95 -8.14 -5.31
CA ARG A 150 -3.10 -7.55 -6.00
C ARG A 150 -3.94 -6.65 -5.08
N GLY A 151 -4.19 -7.08 -3.84
CA GLY A 151 -4.92 -6.29 -2.85
C GLY A 151 -4.16 -5.03 -2.44
N ILE A 152 -2.84 -5.14 -2.24
CA ILE A 152 -1.97 -4.00 -1.91
C ILE A 152 -1.84 -3.03 -3.09
N ALA A 153 -1.69 -3.52 -4.32
CA ALA A 153 -1.69 -2.68 -5.51
C ALA A 153 -2.98 -1.83 -5.60
N ARG A 154 -4.14 -2.46 -5.39
CA ARG A 154 -5.42 -1.75 -5.36
C ARG A 154 -5.51 -0.69 -4.26
N ALA A 155 -4.96 -0.96 -3.08
CA ALA A 155 -4.92 0.02 -1.99
C ALA A 155 -4.03 1.22 -2.37
N HIS A 156 -2.86 0.95 -2.94
CA HIS A 156 -1.92 1.99 -3.39
C HIS A 156 -2.50 2.85 -4.51
N ASP A 157 -3.28 2.29 -5.45
CA ASP A 157 -4.01 3.06 -6.48
C ASP A 157 -4.96 4.10 -5.89
N LEU A 158 -5.50 3.85 -4.70
CA LEU A 158 -6.39 4.74 -3.96
C LEU A 158 -5.65 5.56 -2.89
N GLU A 159 -4.32 5.63 -2.98
CA GLU A 159 -3.44 6.35 -2.05
C GLU A 159 -3.54 5.86 -0.59
N VAL A 160 -3.97 4.61 -0.40
CA VAL A 160 -4.04 3.97 0.91
C VAL A 160 -2.85 3.05 1.11
N ILE A 161 -2.03 3.33 2.11
CA ILE A 161 -0.88 2.52 2.52
C ILE A 161 -1.32 1.65 3.70
N HIS A 162 -1.00 0.34 3.67
CA HIS A 162 -1.44 -0.60 4.70
C HIS A 162 -0.75 -0.38 6.05
N ARG A 163 0.55 -0.17 6.06
CA ARG A 163 1.39 0.16 7.24
C ARG A 163 1.47 -0.87 8.36
N ASP A 164 0.75 -1.96 8.30
CA ASP A 164 0.76 -3.04 9.31
C ASP A 164 0.62 -4.43 8.67
N LEU A 165 1.33 -4.63 7.55
CA LEU A 165 1.38 -5.94 6.90
C LEU A 165 2.13 -6.93 7.78
N LYS A 166 1.42 -8.01 8.14
CA LYS A 166 1.91 -9.12 8.95
C LYS A 166 0.96 -10.31 8.82
N PRO A 167 1.37 -11.52 9.16
CA PRO A 167 0.54 -12.72 8.99
C PRO A 167 -0.82 -12.67 9.71
N GLU A 168 -0.91 -11.99 10.87
CA GLU A 168 -2.16 -11.85 11.62
C GLU A 168 -3.21 -11.03 10.89
N ASN A 169 -2.80 -10.11 10.01
CA ASN A 169 -3.66 -9.23 9.24
C ASN A 169 -4.01 -9.81 7.85
N ILE A 170 -3.67 -11.07 7.60
CA ILE A 170 -3.99 -11.79 6.36
C ILE A 170 -4.80 -13.03 6.72
N PHE A 171 -5.98 -13.13 6.14
CA PHE A 171 -6.90 -14.23 6.40
C PHE A 171 -7.06 -15.09 5.14
N LEU A 172 -6.99 -16.41 5.31
CA LEU A 172 -7.14 -17.40 4.25
C LEU A 172 -8.52 -18.04 4.38
N CYS A 173 -9.46 -17.62 3.56
CA CYS A 173 -10.77 -18.22 3.46
C CYS A 173 -10.69 -19.43 2.53
N ARG A 174 -11.21 -20.57 2.96
CA ARG A 174 -11.25 -21.78 2.14
C ARG A 174 -12.41 -21.73 1.16
N ARG A 175 -12.13 -21.88 -0.14
CA ARG A 175 -13.16 -22.00 -1.18
C ARG A 175 -13.65 -23.44 -1.30
N GLU A 176 -14.80 -23.64 -1.95
CA GLU A 176 -15.37 -24.96 -2.20
C GLU A 176 -14.46 -25.87 -3.04
N ASP A 177 -13.65 -25.29 -3.93
CA ASP A 177 -12.63 -25.99 -4.73
C ASP A 177 -11.35 -26.33 -3.96
N GLY A 178 -11.29 -25.99 -2.67
CA GLY A 178 -10.13 -26.22 -1.80
C GLY A 178 -9.03 -25.15 -1.93
N SER A 179 -9.16 -24.17 -2.81
CA SER A 179 -8.22 -23.07 -2.94
C SER A 179 -8.41 -22.00 -1.85
N ASP A 180 -7.34 -21.22 -1.58
CA ASP A 180 -7.40 -20.10 -0.64
C ASP A 180 -7.91 -18.83 -1.33
N LEU A 181 -8.87 -18.13 -0.69
CA LEU A 181 -9.19 -16.75 -0.97
C LEU A 181 -8.54 -15.86 0.11
N VAL A 182 -7.61 -15.04 -0.29
CA VAL A 182 -6.95 -14.10 0.63
C VAL A 182 -7.85 -12.90 0.92
N LYS A 183 -7.92 -12.50 2.19
CA LYS A 183 -8.54 -11.27 2.67
C LYS A 183 -7.53 -10.49 3.52
N LEU A 184 -7.20 -9.27 3.08
CA LEU A 184 -6.39 -8.32 3.83
C LEU A 184 -7.26 -7.62 4.86
N LEU A 185 -6.81 -7.62 6.12
CA LEU A 185 -7.49 -7.04 7.27
C LEU A 185 -6.75 -5.78 7.73
N ASP A 186 -7.40 -4.97 8.55
CA ASP A 186 -6.81 -3.94 9.42
C ASP A 186 -5.74 -3.06 8.74
N PHE A 187 -6.17 -2.22 7.80
CA PHE A 187 -5.32 -1.18 7.21
C PHE A 187 -4.90 -0.18 8.29
N GLY A 188 -3.62 -0.21 8.67
CA GLY A 188 -3.05 0.56 9.78
C GLY A 188 -2.98 2.08 9.56
N ILE A 189 -4.03 2.68 9.03
CA ILE A 189 -4.17 4.12 8.72
C ILE A 189 -4.09 4.96 10.01
N ALA A 190 -4.35 4.33 11.15
CA ALA A 190 -4.22 4.93 12.47
C ALA A 190 -2.77 5.20 12.90
N LYS A 191 -1.78 4.58 12.24
CA LYS A 191 -0.34 4.77 12.51
C LYS A 191 0.20 5.95 11.70
N SER A 192 -0.07 7.17 12.16
CA SER A 192 0.36 8.43 11.53
C SER A 192 1.87 8.66 11.70
N ARG A 193 2.45 9.60 10.91
CA ARG A 193 3.85 10.07 11.04
C ARG A 193 4.27 10.48 12.46
N GLN A 194 3.31 10.79 13.35
CA GLN A 194 3.57 11.20 14.74
C GLN A 194 3.78 10.01 15.69
N ASP A 195 3.37 8.79 15.30
CA ASP A 195 3.45 7.60 16.16
C ASP A 195 4.82 6.89 16.11
N SER A 196 5.72 7.28 15.21
CA SER A 196 7.09 6.77 15.14
C SER A 196 8.04 7.42 16.16
N ARG A 197 7.59 8.41 16.95
CA ARG A 197 8.35 8.92 18.08
C ARG A 197 8.08 8.03 19.28
N LEU A 198 9.15 7.50 19.88
CA LEU A 198 9.09 6.87 21.20
C LEU A 198 8.29 7.79 22.14
N THR A 199 7.07 7.40 22.47
CA THR A 199 6.35 8.06 23.56
C THR A 199 7.15 7.79 24.82
N GLY A 200 7.28 8.80 25.70
CA GLY A 200 8.10 8.73 26.91
C GLY A 200 7.71 7.64 27.93
N GLN A 201 6.84 6.68 27.54
CA GLN A 201 6.46 5.49 28.30
C GLN A 201 6.94 4.16 27.66
N GLY A 202 7.72 4.20 26.55
CA GLY A 202 8.36 2.99 26.02
C GLY A 202 7.45 2.00 25.27
N GLU A 203 6.19 2.31 25.03
CA GLU A 203 5.29 1.48 24.23
C GLU A 203 5.53 1.71 22.74
N LEU A 204 6.10 0.71 22.09
CA LEU A 204 6.37 0.68 20.65
C LEU A 204 5.11 0.23 19.92
N PHE A 205 4.43 1.17 19.23
CA PHE A 205 3.28 0.83 18.39
C PHE A 205 3.74 0.19 17.06
N GLY A 206 3.65 -1.13 16.96
CA GLY A 206 3.89 -1.90 15.75
C GLY A 206 4.57 -3.24 16.02
N THR A 207 4.53 -4.12 15.02
CA THR A 207 5.24 -5.39 15.04
C THR A 207 6.63 -5.15 14.44
N PRO A 208 7.71 -5.04 15.23
CA PRO A 208 9.03 -4.61 14.77
C PRO A 208 9.63 -5.52 13.69
N GLN A 209 9.16 -6.78 13.64
CA GLN A 209 9.64 -7.82 12.74
C GLN A 209 9.40 -7.54 11.25
N TYR A 210 8.41 -6.71 10.90
CA TYR A 210 8.00 -6.39 9.52
C TYR A 210 8.25 -4.92 9.17
N MET A 211 8.93 -4.19 10.06
CA MET A 211 9.09 -2.74 9.90
C MET A 211 10.17 -2.41 8.88
N ALA A 212 9.84 -1.58 7.91
CA ALA A 212 10.79 -1.11 6.90
C ALA A 212 11.85 -0.16 7.49
N PRO A 213 13.10 -0.15 6.95
CA PRO A 213 14.18 0.71 7.43
C PRO A 213 13.81 2.19 7.53
N GLU A 214 13.16 2.74 6.52
CA GLU A 214 12.72 4.13 6.48
C GLU A 214 11.67 4.46 7.55
N ARG A 215 10.85 3.49 7.96
CA ARG A 215 9.91 3.66 9.08
C ARG A 215 10.64 3.69 10.42
N ILE A 216 11.67 2.87 10.59
CA ILE A 216 12.52 2.87 11.79
C ILE A 216 13.24 4.21 11.93
N MET A 217 13.73 4.77 10.82
CA MET A 217 14.40 6.08 10.78
C MET A 217 13.43 7.26 10.92
N GLY A 218 12.11 7.03 10.85
CA GLY A 218 11.11 8.10 10.87
C GLY A 218 11.11 9.00 9.64
N THR A 219 11.71 8.54 8.54
CA THR A 219 11.72 9.21 7.23
C THR A 219 10.43 8.92 6.45
N ASP A 220 10.37 9.29 5.18
CA ASP A 220 9.14 9.17 4.38
C ASP A 220 8.63 7.73 4.28
N THR A 221 7.41 7.48 4.78
CA THR A 221 6.77 6.16 4.78
C THR A 221 5.75 6.10 3.65
N GLY A 222 6.22 5.76 2.45
CA GLY A 222 5.41 5.60 1.24
C GLY A 222 4.94 4.15 1.00
N PRO A 223 4.36 3.88 -0.18
CA PRO A 223 4.00 2.53 -0.64
C PRO A 223 5.15 1.53 -0.58
N SER A 224 6.38 1.98 -0.79
CA SER A 224 7.60 1.19 -0.73
C SER A 224 7.83 0.53 0.65
N SER A 225 7.32 1.12 1.75
CA SER A 225 7.38 0.49 3.07
C SER A 225 6.50 -0.77 3.16
N ASP A 226 5.36 -0.80 2.47
CA ASP A 226 4.52 -2.00 2.37
C ASP A 226 5.22 -3.08 1.52
N LEU A 227 5.97 -2.71 0.47
CA LEU A 227 6.75 -3.65 -0.33
C LEU A 227 7.83 -4.35 0.51
N TYR A 228 8.52 -3.64 1.39
CA TYR A 228 9.46 -4.25 2.32
C TYR A 228 8.77 -5.25 3.27
N ALA A 229 7.64 -4.85 3.84
CA ALA A 229 6.85 -5.73 4.70
C ALA A 229 6.35 -6.98 3.95
N LEU A 230 5.97 -6.86 2.66
CA LEU A 230 5.68 -7.99 1.78
C LEU A 230 6.90 -8.90 1.62
N GLY A 231 8.10 -8.35 1.47
CA GLY A 231 9.34 -9.11 1.38
C GLY A 231 9.58 -9.96 2.64
N VAL A 232 9.41 -9.37 3.84
CA VAL A 232 9.51 -10.10 5.12
C VAL A 232 8.46 -11.21 5.21
N LEU A 233 7.22 -10.88 4.86
CA LEU A 233 6.09 -11.81 4.88
C LEU A 233 6.32 -13.00 3.92
N PHE A 234 6.74 -12.73 2.69
CA PHE A 234 6.98 -13.76 1.68
C PHE A 234 8.16 -14.65 2.07
N TYR A 235 9.21 -14.06 2.67
CA TYR A 235 10.30 -14.82 3.24
C TYR A 235 9.81 -15.81 4.30
N GLU A 236 9.00 -15.34 5.24
CA GLU A 236 8.46 -16.16 6.33
C GLU A 236 7.50 -17.24 5.82
N MET A 237 6.63 -16.94 4.85
CA MET A 237 5.76 -17.93 4.21
C MET A 237 6.53 -19.10 3.59
N LEU A 238 7.67 -18.83 2.96
CA LEU A 238 8.48 -19.83 2.24
C LEU A 238 9.40 -20.61 3.15
N THR A 239 9.87 -20.02 4.26
CA THR A 239 10.87 -20.62 5.15
C THR A 239 10.30 -21.07 6.48
N GLY A 240 9.15 -20.56 6.91
CA GLY A 240 8.60 -20.70 8.27
C GLY A 240 9.32 -19.86 9.31
N GLU A 241 10.29 -19.01 8.91
CA GLU A 241 11.12 -18.21 9.79
C GLU A 241 11.26 -16.77 9.27
N LEU A 242 11.40 -15.82 10.18
CA LEU A 242 11.71 -14.43 9.83
C LEU A 242 13.12 -14.30 9.23
N PRO A 243 13.37 -13.35 8.29
CA PRO A 243 14.71 -13.11 7.75
C PRO A 243 15.71 -12.71 8.82
N PHE A 244 15.24 -12.02 9.86
CA PHE A 244 16.05 -11.59 11.00
C PHE A 244 15.40 -12.06 12.31
N THR A 245 16.24 -12.49 13.24
CA THR A 245 15.86 -12.79 14.62
C THR A 245 16.74 -11.99 15.57
N ALA A 246 16.17 -11.47 16.66
CA ALA A 246 16.90 -10.65 17.62
C ALA A 246 16.33 -10.84 19.02
N PRO A 247 17.16 -10.68 20.09
CA PRO A 247 16.73 -10.82 21.46
C PRO A 247 15.87 -9.64 21.96
N ASP A 248 15.98 -8.48 21.31
CA ASP A 248 15.31 -7.25 21.67
C ASP A 248 14.97 -6.39 20.44
N VAL A 249 14.10 -5.40 20.63
CA VAL A 249 13.57 -4.54 19.56
C VAL A 249 14.65 -3.67 18.93
N ALA A 250 15.62 -3.17 19.72
CA ALA A 250 16.67 -2.30 19.20
C ALA A 250 17.60 -3.07 18.26
N THR A 251 17.92 -4.32 18.61
CA THR A 251 18.69 -5.22 17.75
C THR A 251 17.94 -5.58 16.48
N PHE A 252 16.60 -5.76 16.53
CA PHE A 252 15.77 -5.92 15.33
C PHE A 252 15.89 -4.71 14.40
N PHE A 253 15.82 -3.50 14.93
CA PHE A 253 15.97 -2.29 14.13
C PHE A 253 17.31 -2.19 13.46
N VAL A 254 18.40 -2.48 14.19
CA VAL A 254 19.76 -2.48 13.61
C VAL A 254 19.87 -3.47 12.45
N LYS A 255 19.26 -4.67 12.60
CA LYS A 255 19.28 -5.69 11.54
C LYS A 255 18.46 -5.26 10.33
N HIS A 256 17.25 -4.75 10.52
CA HIS A 256 16.43 -4.24 9.43
C HIS A 256 17.10 -3.10 8.67
N MET A 257 17.85 -2.24 9.35
CA MET A 257 18.58 -1.13 8.72
C MET A 257 19.84 -1.56 7.97
N ASN A 258 20.60 -2.52 8.51
CA ASN A 258 22.00 -2.74 8.07
C ASN A 258 22.31 -4.16 7.60
N GLU A 259 21.62 -5.19 8.10
CA GLU A 259 21.95 -6.59 7.81
C GLU A 259 21.26 -7.04 6.51
N ARG A 260 22.01 -7.67 5.61
CA ARG A 260 21.43 -8.30 4.41
C ARG A 260 20.69 -9.58 4.82
N PRO A 261 19.46 -9.79 4.32
CA PRO A 261 18.73 -11.01 4.60
C PRO A 261 19.46 -12.21 3.98
N PRO A 262 19.47 -13.36 4.65
CA PRO A 262 19.99 -14.59 4.04
C PRO A 262 19.08 -14.99 2.88
N PRO A 263 19.63 -15.54 1.75
CA PRO A 263 18.81 -16.04 0.66
C PRO A 263 17.76 -17.06 1.15
N VAL A 264 16.53 -16.94 0.62
CA VAL A 264 15.41 -17.86 0.94
C VAL A 264 15.83 -19.31 0.70
N ARG A 265 16.56 -19.53 -0.41
CA ARG A 265 17.04 -20.86 -0.83
C ARG A 265 18.02 -21.50 0.14
N HIS A 266 18.66 -20.75 1.02
CA HIS A 266 19.51 -21.34 2.09
C HIS A 266 18.69 -22.14 3.11
N ARG A 267 17.44 -21.69 3.39
CA ARG A 267 16.51 -22.35 4.33
C ARG A 267 15.48 -23.23 3.64
N ALA A 268 15.10 -22.85 2.41
CA ALA A 268 14.13 -23.55 1.57
C ALA A 268 14.71 -23.82 0.16
N PRO A 269 15.58 -24.84 -0.02
CA PRO A 269 16.28 -25.09 -1.31
C PRO A 269 15.36 -25.37 -2.50
N ARG A 270 14.12 -25.75 -2.28
CA ARG A 270 13.07 -26.02 -3.29
C ARG A 270 12.48 -24.74 -3.91
N VAL A 271 12.76 -23.58 -3.34
CA VAL A 271 12.29 -22.29 -3.87
C VAL A 271 13.04 -21.98 -5.16
N PRO A 272 12.36 -21.62 -6.26
CA PRO A 272 13.00 -21.20 -7.51
C PRO A 272 13.91 -19.99 -7.29
N LYS A 273 14.97 -19.89 -8.10
CA LYS A 273 15.93 -18.78 -7.98
C LYS A 273 15.24 -17.42 -8.22
N GLU A 274 14.35 -17.36 -9.20
CA GLU A 274 13.61 -16.17 -9.61
C GLU A 274 12.70 -15.65 -8.46
N LEU A 275 12.09 -16.56 -7.70
CA LEU A 275 11.29 -16.21 -6.52
C LEU A 275 12.18 -15.76 -5.35
N ASP A 276 13.34 -16.39 -5.14
CA ASP A 276 14.34 -15.95 -4.17
C ASP A 276 14.82 -14.53 -4.49
N ASP A 277 15.21 -14.28 -5.75
CA ASP A 277 15.65 -12.97 -6.23
C ASP A 277 14.55 -11.89 -6.03
N LEU A 278 13.28 -12.19 -6.32
CA LEU A 278 12.16 -11.28 -6.10
C LEU A 278 11.99 -10.96 -4.61
N VAL A 279 12.00 -11.96 -3.73
CA VAL A 279 11.85 -11.74 -2.28
C VAL A 279 13.00 -10.90 -1.74
N LEU A 280 14.24 -11.16 -2.19
CA LEU A 280 15.41 -10.37 -1.78
C LEU A 280 15.35 -8.93 -2.29
N SER A 281 14.85 -8.69 -3.51
CA SER A 281 14.65 -7.34 -4.04
C SER A 281 13.66 -6.51 -3.22
N LEU A 282 12.62 -7.14 -2.67
CA LEU A 282 11.67 -6.48 -1.76
C LEU A 282 12.32 -6.08 -0.43
N LEU A 283 13.36 -6.82 0.01
CA LEU A 283 14.09 -6.62 1.26
C LEU A 283 15.29 -5.66 1.14
N GLU A 284 15.47 -5.02 -0.02
CA GLU A 284 16.51 -3.99 -0.20
C GLU A 284 16.29 -2.84 0.79
N LYS A 285 17.42 -2.30 1.29
CA LYS A 285 17.40 -1.30 2.36
C LYS A 285 16.99 0.07 1.87
N ASP A 286 17.48 0.46 0.69
CA ASP A 286 17.04 1.67 0.02
C ASP A 286 15.67 1.41 -0.66
N PRO A 287 14.64 2.22 -0.37
CA PRO A 287 13.37 2.12 -1.07
C PRO A 287 13.46 2.22 -2.60
N ALA A 288 14.48 2.91 -3.13
CA ALA A 288 14.70 3.09 -4.57
C ALA A 288 15.21 1.81 -5.27
N ASP A 289 15.82 0.89 -4.52
CA ASP A 289 16.34 -0.38 -5.04
C ASP A 289 15.28 -1.50 -5.04
N ARG A 290 14.10 -1.25 -4.45
CA ARG A 290 12.96 -2.17 -4.44
C ARG A 290 12.17 -2.07 -5.75
N PRO A 291 11.30 -3.06 -6.07
CA PRO A 291 10.35 -2.94 -7.17
C PRO A 291 9.59 -1.61 -7.13
N VAL A 292 9.30 -1.05 -8.30
CA VAL A 292 8.74 0.31 -8.43
C VAL A 292 7.40 0.47 -7.71
N ASP A 293 6.56 -0.57 -7.72
CA ASP A 293 5.24 -0.59 -7.08
C ASP A 293 4.72 -2.02 -6.85
N ALA A 294 3.57 -2.14 -6.21
CA ALA A 294 2.93 -3.42 -5.95
C ALA A 294 2.35 -4.08 -7.23
N HIS A 295 2.07 -3.31 -8.29
CA HIS A 295 1.65 -3.87 -9.58
C HIS A 295 2.80 -4.65 -10.22
N ARG A 296 4.02 -4.12 -10.16
CA ARG A 296 5.21 -4.82 -10.66
C ARG A 296 5.42 -6.14 -9.91
N VAL A 297 5.36 -6.11 -8.58
CA VAL A 297 5.45 -7.33 -7.75
C VAL A 297 4.38 -8.34 -8.15
N HIS A 298 3.14 -7.89 -8.35
CA HIS A 298 2.04 -8.74 -8.78
C HIS A 298 2.28 -9.39 -10.15
N GLN A 299 2.80 -8.63 -11.13
CA GLN A 299 3.11 -9.13 -12.46
C GLN A 299 4.23 -10.18 -12.43
N ASP A 300 5.29 -9.93 -11.67
CA ASP A 300 6.43 -10.85 -11.52
C ASP A 300 5.97 -12.17 -10.87
N LEU A 301 5.14 -12.10 -9.82
CA LEU A 301 4.56 -13.29 -9.19
C LEU A 301 3.62 -14.06 -10.14
N LEU A 302 2.83 -13.37 -10.96
CA LEU A 302 1.99 -14.01 -11.98
C LEU A 302 2.81 -14.72 -13.06
N ALA A 303 3.94 -14.15 -13.47
CA ALA A 303 4.84 -14.78 -14.42
C ALA A 303 5.40 -16.08 -13.84
N LEU A 304 5.94 -16.05 -12.62
CA LEU A 304 6.44 -17.24 -11.92
C LEU A 304 5.37 -18.33 -11.72
N LEU A 305 4.14 -17.93 -11.41
CA LEU A 305 3.04 -18.87 -11.27
C LEU A 305 2.69 -19.56 -12.60
N ARG A 306 2.68 -18.81 -13.71
CA ARG A 306 2.42 -19.35 -15.06
C ARG A 306 3.51 -20.32 -15.52
N GLU A 307 4.77 -19.98 -15.30
CA GLU A 307 5.91 -20.86 -15.64
C GLU A 307 5.83 -22.21 -14.91
N ARG A 308 5.39 -22.21 -13.65
CA ARG A 308 5.25 -23.44 -12.86
C ARG A 308 4.00 -24.25 -13.21
N GLN A 309 2.97 -23.64 -13.74
CA GLN A 309 1.73 -24.32 -14.18
C GLN A 309 1.81 -24.82 -15.62
N MET A 310 2.78 -24.34 -16.41
CA MET A 310 3.03 -24.94 -17.72
C MET A 310 3.62 -26.34 -17.52
N PRO A 311 3.05 -27.40 -18.15
CA PRO A 311 3.71 -28.69 -18.21
C PRO A 311 5.09 -28.47 -18.84
N ALA A 312 6.11 -29.19 -18.35
CA ALA A 312 7.43 -29.19 -18.97
C ALA A 312 7.25 -29.34 -20.47
N PRO A 313 7.96 -28.54 -21.31
CA PRO A 313 7.78 -28.63 -22.74
C PRO A 313 7.95 -30.10 -23.14
N PRO A 314 6.98 -30.70 -23.86
CA PRO A 314 7.15 -32.05 -24.37
C PRO A 314 8.43 -32.04 -25.18
N GLN A 315 9.31 -33.01 -24.91
CA GLN A 315 10.41 -33.31 -25.80
C GLN A 315 9.79 -33.43 -27.19
N ALA A 316 10.31 -32.63 -28.13
CA ALA A 316 9.77 -32.43 -29.45
C ALA A 316 9.37 -33.73 -30.13
N ASP A 317 8.07 -34.02 -30.13
CA ASP A 317 7.44 -34.85 -31.15
C ASP A 317 6.65 -33.86 -32.02
N GLU A 318 7.11 -33.72 -33.27
CA GLU A 318 6.58 -32.82 -34.27
C GLU A 318 5.12 -33.15 -34.56
N GLU A 319 4.17 -32.34 -34.12
CA GLU A 319 2.83 -32.31 -34.70
C GLU A 319 2.81 -31.34 -35.89
N PRO A 320 2.29 -31.77 -37.05
CA PRO A 320 2.23 -30.92 -38.23
C PRO A 320 1.20 -29.81 -38.04
N LEU A 321 1.61 -28.57 -38.34
CA LEU A 321 0.79 -27.38 -38.39
C LEU A 321 -0.50 -27.59 -39.20
N SER A 322 -1.64 -27.73 -38.51
CA SER A 322 -2.97 -27.73 -39.11
C SER A 322 -3.32 -26.31 -39.57
N SER A 323 -3.60 -26.27 -40.89
CA SER A 323 -4.11 -25.16 -41.69
C SER A 323 -5.00 -24.16 -40.94
N ALA A 324 -4.47 -22.99 -40.61
CA ALA A 324 -5.26 -21.80 -40.37
C ALA A 324 -5.63 -21.16 -41.71
N SER A 325 -6.90 -20.93 -41.93
CA SER A 325 -7.42 -20.32 -43.16
C SER A 325 -6.92 -18.87 -43.32
N PRO A 326 -6.62 -18.40 -44.55
CA PRO A 326 -5.93 -17.12 -44.80
C PRO A 326 -6.73 -15.83 -44.54
N SER A 327 -7.90 -15.88 -43.93
CA SER A 327 -8.84 -14.75 -43.96
C SER A 327 -8.87 -13.83 -42.73
N THR A 328 -7.89 -13.94 -41.79
CA THR A 328 -7.84 -13.11 -40.57
C THR A 328 -6.50 -12.41 -40.32
N LEU A 329 -5.61 -12.32 -41.30
CA LEU A 329 -4.32 -11.64 -41.13
C LEU A 329 -4.46 -10.13 -41.43
N GLY A 330 -3.99 -9.28 -40.51
CA GLY A 330 -3.98 -7.83 -40.62
C GLY A 330 -3.01 -7.27 -41.67
N THR A 331 -2.82 -5.96 -41.70
CA THR A 331 -1.94 -5.26 -42.67
C THR A 331 -0.55 -4.95 -42.12
N GLY A 332 -0.16 -5.50 -40.99
CA GLY A 332 1.13 -5.23 -40.35
C GLY A 332 2.32 -5.92 -41.00
N PRO A 333 3.57 -5.45 -40.80
CA PRO A 333 4.79 -6.05 -41.39
C PRO A 333 4.96 -7.53 -41.06
N GLY A 334 4.54 -7.99 -39.89
CA GLY A 334 4.55 -9.40 -39.50
C GLY A 334 3.56 -10.23 -40.32
N ASP A 335 2.42 -9.65 -40.67
CA ASP A 335 1.38 -10.31 -41.48
C ASP A 335 1.81 -10.47 -42.95
N ILE A 336 2.60 -9.54 -43.49
CA ILE A 336 3.17 -9.60 -44.82
C ILE A 336 4.09 -10.83 -44.96
N TRP A 337 4.98 -11.04 -43.99
CA TRP A 337 5.89 -12.19 -44.02
C TRP A 337 5.18 -13.53 -43.77
N ALA A 338 4.12 -13.56 -42.96
CA ALA A 338 3.28 -14.76 -42.82
C ALA A 338 2.58 -15.14 -44.12
N ARG A 339 2.07 -14.17 -44.90
CA ARG A 339 1.48 -14.39 -46.22
C ARG A 339 2.52 -14.85 -47.23
N ARG A 340 3.68 -14.20 -47.27
CA ARG A 340 4.81 -14.61 -48.12
C ARG A 340 5.23 -16.06 -47.85
N MET A 341 5.25 -16.48 -46.58
CA MET A 341 5.56 -17.86 -46.23
C MET A 341 4.55 -18.84 -46.82
N ALA A 342 3.25 -18.52 -46.76
CA ALA A 342 2.20 -19.35 -47.39
C ALA A 342 2.37 -19.46 -48.91
N VAL A 343 2.78 -18.38 -49.59
CA VAL A 343 3.08 -18.39 -51.02
C VAL A 343 4.29 -19.29 -51.35
N LEU A 344 5.35 -19.24 -50.54
CA LEU A 344 6.54 -20.09 -50.70
C LEU A 344 6.20 -21.58 -50.49
N GLU A 345 5.35 -21.91 -49.54
CA GLU A 345 4.84 -23.29 -49.35
C GLU A 345 4.01 -23.77 -50.56
N GLN A 346 3.12 -22.91 -51.08
CA GLN A 346 2.37 -23.23 -52.32
C GLN A 346 3.29 -23.41 -53.53
N MET A 347 4.35 -22.61 -53.68
CA MET A 347 5.34 -22.78 -54.74
C MET A 347 6.00 -24.15 -54.66
N LEU A 348 6.39 -24.61 -53.47
CA LEU A 348 7.00 -25.92 -53.28
C LEU A 348 6.02 -27.05 -53.65
N GLN A 349 4.77 -26.96 -53.17
CA GLN A 349 3.71 -27.93 -53.47
C GLN A 349 3.38 -28.00 -54.96
N ARG A 350 3.28 -26.85 -55.64
CA ARG A 350 3.00 -26.82 -57.10
C ARG A 350 4.18 -27.30 -57.92
N ALA A 351 5.42 -26.98 -57.50
CA ALA A 351 6.63 -27.38 -58.23
C ALA A 351 6.89 -28.87 -58.22
N PHE A 352 6.58 -29.58 -57.14
CA PHE A 352 6.97 -30.98 -56.95
C PHE A 352 5.77 -31.94 -56.75
N GLY A 353 4.58 -31.45 -56.46
CA GLY A 353 3.35 -32.24 -56.28
C GLY A 353 3.43 -33.30 -55.18
N ALA A 354 2.32 -34.04 -54.97
CA ALA A 354 2.26 -35.06 -53.90
C ALA A 354 3.08 -36.33 -54.17
N LYS A 355 3.64 -36.47 -55.38
CA LYS A 355 4.33 -37.70 -55.83
C LYS A 355 5.85 -37.58 -56.04
N GLN A 356 6.40 -36.39 -56.10
CA GLN A 356 7.84 -36.15 -56.18
C GLN A 356 8.35 -35.49 -54.90
N ARG A 357 9.38 -36.06 -54.24
CA ARG A 357 10.05 -35.41 -53.13
C ARG A 357 10.76 -34.15 -53.63
N ALA A 358 10.49 -33.01 -53.00
CA ALA A 358 11.26 -31.79 -53.20
C ALA A 358 12.74 -32.04 -52.86
N PRO A 359 13.70 -31.38 -53.58
CA PRO A 359 15.11 -31.44 -53.20
C PRO A 359 15.30 -31.05 -51.73
N GLY A 360 16.08 -31.82 -50.97
CA GLY A 360 16.29 -31.61 -49.54
C GLY A 360 16.76 -30.18 -49.20
N GLU A 361 17.58 -29.59 -50.07
CA GLU A 361 18.03 -28.17 -49.92
C GLU A 361 16.88 -27.16 -49.93
N LEU A 362 15.84 -27.35 -50.76
CA LEU A 362 14.69 -26.44 -50.82
C LEU A 362 13.76 -26.57 -49.58
N THR A 363 13.60 -27.80 -49.11
CA THR A 363 12.83 -28.07 -47.89
C THR A 363 13.52 -27.45 -46.68
N GLU A 364 14.83 -27.64 -46.55
CA GLU A 364 15.63 -27.06 -45.49
C GLU A 364 15.64 -25.50 -45.52
N LEU A 365 15.69 -24.91 -46.74
CA LEU A 365 15.58 -23.46 -46.89
C LEU A 365 14.20 -22.93 -46.46
N LEU A 366 13.13 -23.65 -46.82
CA LEU A 366 11.77 -23.26 -46.40
C LEU A 366 11.57 -23.34 -44.89
N GLU A 367 12.09 -24.37 -44.25
CA GLU A 367 12.09 -24.49 -42.78
C GLU A 367 12.86 -23.34 -42.10
N LYS A 368 14.04 -22.98 -42.67
CA LYS A 368 14.81 -21.82 -42.19
C LYS A 368 14.04 -20.50 -42.32
N VAL A 369 13.42 -20.27 -43.49
CA VAL A 369 12.54 -19.10 -43.70
C VAL A 369 11.42 -19.09 -42.66
N GLY A 370 10.74 -20.20 -42.44
CA GLY A 370 9.66 -20.33 -41.46
C GLY A 370 10.11 -20.03 -40.02
N HIS A 371 11.32 -20.46 -39.67
CA HIS A 371 11.89 -20.15 -38.34
C HIS A 371 12.15 -18.64 -38.19
N VAL A 372 12.83 -18.02 -39.18
CA VAL A 372 13.15 -16.57 -39.12
C VAL A 372 11.88 -15.73 -39.19
N VAL A 373 10.84 -16.12 -39.95
CA VAL A 373 9.52 -15.45 -39.98
C VAL A 373 8.89 -15.44 -38.59
N ARG A 374 8.88 -16.57 -37.88
CA ARG A 374 8.33 -16.61 -36.51
C ARG A 374 9.08 -15.67 -35.57
N SER A 375 10.42 -15.68 -35.61
CA SER A 375 11.25 -14.77 -34.80
C SER A 375 10.99 -13.30 -35.14
N PHE A 376 10.89 -12.94 -36.41
CA PHE A 376 10.60 -11.60 -36.90
C PHE A 376 9.22 -11.12 -36.43
N VAL A 377 8.18 -11.95 -36.56
CA VAL A 377 6.81 -11.61 -36.11
C VAL A 377 6.78 -11.35 -34.57
N THR A 378 7.44 -12.22 -33.81
CA THR A 378 7.54 -12.05 -32.36
C THR A 378 8.22 -10.73 -32.00
N LEU A 379 9.34 -10.43 -32.64
CA LEU A 379 10.13 -9.24 -32.41
C LEU A 379 9.36 -7.94 -32.78
N ARG A 380 8.64 -7.94 -33.90
CA ARG A 380 7.77 -6.82 -34.30
C ARG A 380 6.63 -6.59 -33.31
N ASN A 381 6.04 -7.65 -32.77
CA ASN A 381 5.03 -7.53 -31.73
C ASN A 381 5.61 -6.94 -30.43
N ASP A 382 6.86 -7.28 -30.10
CA ASP A 382 7.54 -6.70 -28.94
C ASP A 382 7.87 -5.22 -29.15
N VAL A 383 8.18 -4.78 -30.39
CA VAL A 383 8.32 -3.35 -30.73
C VAL A 383 7.01 -2.60 -30.49
N VAL A 384 5.88 -3.15 -30.97
CA VAL A 384 4.55 -2.52 -30.78
C VAL A 384 4.23 -2.42 -29.29
N ARG A 385 4.45 -3.47 -28.51
CA ARG A 385 4.23 -3.43 -27.04
C ARG A 385 5.10 -2.40 -26.34
N ALA A 386 6.34 -2.24 -26.76
CA ALA A 386 7.23 -1.22 -26.19
C ALA A 386 6.78 0.21 -26.58
N GLN A 387 6.21 0.40 -27.79
CA GLN A 387 5.61 1.68 -28.21
C GLN A 387 4.35 2.00 -27.40
N ASP A 388 3.45 1.04 -27.21
CA ASP A 388 2.26 1.21 -26.37
C ASP A 388 2.65 1.57 -24.92
N LEU A 389 3.69 0.94 -24.38
CA LEU A 389 4.24 1.28 -23.07
C LEU A 389 4.76 2.71 -23.00
N LEU A 390 5.45 3.17 -24.04
CA LEU A 390 5.95 4.56 -24.12
C LEU A 390 4.80 5.58 -24.08
N GLU A 391 3.72 5.33 -24.82
CA GLU A 391 2.52 6.19 -24.78
C GLU A 391 1.87 6.21 -23.39
N GLU A 392 1.83 5.05 -22.72
CA GLU A 392 1.30 4.95 -21.37
C GLU A 392 2.15 5.72 -20.34
N ILE A 393 3.49 5.65 -20.44
CA ILE A 393 4.42 6.42 -19.62
C ILE A 393 4.17 7.91 -19.78
N GLU A 394 4.05 8.39 -21.03
CA GLU A 394 3.77 9.80 -21.31
C GLU A 394 2.42 10.26 -20.78
N LYS A 395 1.38 9.41 -20.90
CA LYS A 395 0.04 9.69 -20.38
C LYS A 395 0.06 9.80 -18.86
N ARG A 396 0.65 8.81 -18.15
CA ARG A 396 0.82 8.83 -16.70
C ARG A 396 1.59 10.09 -16.23
N GLY A 397 2.62 10.47 -16.98
CA GLY A 397 3.41 11.67 -16.69
C GLY A 397 2.58 12.96 -16.77
N ARG A 398 1.75 13.11 -17.81
CA ARG A 398 0.85 14.27 -17.97
C ARG A 398 -0.19 14.34 -16.86
N GLU A 399 -0.83 13.23 -16.54
CA GLU A 399 -1.88 13.16 -15.51
C GLU A 399 -1.32 13.48 -14.12
N LYS A 400 -0.19 12.88 -13.75
CA LYS A 400 0.43 13.12 -12.44
C LYS A 400 0.97 14.55 -12.28
N ARG A 401 1.54 15.12 -13.34
CA ARG A 401 2.01 16.51 -13.35
C ARG A 401 0.84 17.47 -13.13
N SER A 402 -0.29 17.23 -13.79
CA SER A 402 -1.51 18.03 -13.62
C SER A 402 -2.05 17.95 -12.18
N GLN A 403 -2.10 16.72 -11.61
CA GLN A 403 -2.59 16.52 -10.24
C GLN A 403 -1.70 17.19 -9.19
N LEU A 404 -0.36 17.00 -9.28
CA LEU A 404 0.58 17.59 -8.35
C LEU A 404 0.66 19.10 -8.49
N GLY A 405 0.59 19.64 -9.72
CA GLY A 405 0.52 21.07 -9.98
C GLY A 405 -0.71 21.72 -9.31
N PHE A 406 -1.88 21.13 -9.51
CA PHE A 406 -3.12 21.60 -8.87
C PHE A 406 -3.03 21.57 -7.33
N ALA A 407 -2.45 20.50 -6.75
CA ALA A 407 -2.28 20.40 -5.30
C ALA A 407 -1.33 21.48 -4.75
N VAL A 408 -0.24 21.79 -5.46
CA VAL A 408 0.70 22.87 -5.09
C VAL A 408 0.01 24.22 -5.13
N ASP A 409 -0.80 24.48 -6.15
CA ASP A 409 -1.53 25.76 -6.30
C ASP A 409 -2.57 25.94 -5.19
N GLN A 410 -3.32 24.89 -4.84
CA GLN A 410 -4.30 24.92 -3.75
C GLN A 410 -3.61 25.23 -2.40
N LEU A 411 -2.54 24.51 -2.08
CA LEU A 411 -1.77 24.77 -0.86
C LEU A 411 -1.13 26.17 -0.86
N GLY A 412 -0.79 26.72 -2.02
CA GLY A 412 -0.33 28.11 -2.17
C GLY A 412 -1.39 29.11 -1.74
N VAL A 413 -2.65 28.89 -2.12
CA VAL A 413 -3.80 29.71 -1.69
C VAL A 413 -4.02 29.60 -0.18
N ASP A 414 -4.04 28.36 0.36
CA ASP A 414 -4.23 28.13 1.79
C ASP A 414 -3.10 28.73 2.63
N THR A 415 -1.85 28.65 2.18
CA THR A 415 -0.70 29.29 2.82
C THR A 415 -0.84 30.81 2.84
N SER A 416 -1.33 31.42 1.75
CA SER A 416 -1.55 32.86 1.68
C SER A 416 -2.61 33.32 2.69
N LYS A 417 -3.71 32.57 2.81
CA LYS A 417 -4.77 32.81 3.77
C LYS A 417 -4.26 32.66 5.23
N ALA A 418 -3.52 31.57 5.52
CA ALA A 418 -2.95 31.34 6.84
C ALA A 418 -1.95 32.46 7.24
N LYS A 419 -1.19 33.02 6.28
CA LYS A 419 -0.30 34.17 6.54
C LYS A 419 -1.07 35.45 6.88
N GLU A 420 -2.23 35.69 6.27
CA GLU A 420 -3.10 36.81 6.64
C GLU A 420 -3.68 36.63 8.04
N GLU A 421 -4.15 35.43 8.39
CA GLU A 421 -4.64 35.08 9.71
C GLU A 421 -3.55 35.25 10.78
N LEU A 422 -2.33 34.80 10.50
CA LEU A 422 -1.18 35.00 11.38
C LEU A 422 -0.86 36.47 11.60
N ARG A 423 -0.94 37.31 10.54
CA ARG A 423 -0.74 38.76 10.65
C ARG A 423 -1.79 39.38 11.55
N ALA A 424 -3.07 39.03 11.38
CA ALA A 424 -4.16 39.51 12.21
C ALA A 424 -3.99 39.09 13.69
N ALA A 425 -3.58 37.83 13.94
CA ALA A 425 -3.32 37.33 15.29
C ALA A 425 -2.14 38.07 15.98
N ARG A 426 -1.06 38.39 15.25
CA ARG A 426 0.06 39.19 15.78
C ARG A 426 -0.36 40.60 16.14
N GLU A 427 -1.24 41.23 15.37
CA GLU A 427 -1.78 42.55 15.70
C GLU A 427 -2.74 42.50 16.91
N ALA A 428 -3.53 41.44 17.00
CA ALA A 428 -4.40 41.21 18.16
C ALA A 428 -3.59 41.01 19.44
N LEU A 429 -2.49 40.22 19.38
CA LEU A 429 -1.60 40.02 20.52
C LEU A 429 -0.94 41.32 21.00
N LYS A 430 -0.50 42.18 20.10
CA LYS A 430 0.05 43.50 20.45
C LYS A 430 -0.97 44.37 21.19
N ARG A 431 -2.25 44.35 20.76
CA ARG A 431 -3.33 45.09 21.42
C ARG A 431 -3.61 44.53 22.82
N ALA A 432 -3.78 43.21 22.94
CA ALA A 432 -4.02 42.53 24.20
C ALA A 432 -2.89 42.78 25.21
N ALA A 433 -1.63 42.66 24.79
CA ALA A 433 -0.47 42.95 25.64
C ALA A 433 -0.40 44.39 26.11
N ALA A 434 -0.80 45.35 25.27
CA ALA A 434 -0.86 46.76 25.64
C ALA A 434 -1.97 47.05 26.68
N GLU A 435 -3.14 46.41 26.57
CA GLU A 435 -4.25 46.52 27.50
C GLU A 435 -3.89 45.87 28.84
N THR A 436 -3.32 44.68 28.84
CA THR A 436 -2.82 43.99 30.04
C THR A 436 -1.75 44.82 30.74
N GLY A 437 -0.85 45.48 29.98
CA GLY A 437 0.17 46.39 30.55
C GLY A 437 -0.44 47.57 31.27
N LYS A 438 -1.46 48.23 30.68
CA LYS A 438 -2.16 49.35 31.32
C LYS A 438 -2.89 48.92 32.58
N ALA A 439 -3.58 47.78 32.55
CA ALA A 439 -4.28 47.26 33.73
C ALA A 439 -3.31 46.92 34.86
N ARG A 440 -2.14 46.36 34.54
CA ARG A 440 -1.06 46.08 35.49
C ARG A 440 -0.55 47.38 36.16
N ASP A 441 -0.30 48.40 35.34
CA ASP A 441 0.20 49.68 35.87
C ASP A 441 -0.86 50.34 36.77
N GLY A 442 -2.15 50.28 36.41
CA GLY A 442 -3.26 50.70 37.25
C GLY A 442 -3.37 49.93 38.58
N TYR A 443 -3.14 48.62 38.54
CA TYR A 443 -3.05 47.80 39.74
C TYR A 443 -1.90 48.26 40.66
N VAL A 444 -0.71 48.50 40.10
CA VAL A 444 0.47 48.94 40.88
C VAL A 444 0.18 50.30 41.57
N GLU A 445 -0.47 51.25 40.86
CA GLU A 445 -0.84 52.54 41.38
C GLU A 445 -1.83 52.42 42.56
N ARG A 446 -2.91 51.62 42.37
CA ARG A 446 -3.92 51.40 43.47
C ARG A 446 -3.34 50.65 44.65
N HIS A 447 -2.41 49.71 44.40
CA HIS A 447 -1.69 49.02 45.46
C HIS A 447 -0.84 50.01 46.34
N GLN A 448 -0.13 50.92 45.65
CA GLN A 448 0.63 51.97 46.39
C GLN A 448 -0.28 52.90 47.18
N ASP A 449 -1.46 53.26 46.66
CA ASP A 449 -2.43 54.08 47.35
C ASP A 449 -3.01 53.37 48.60
N ALA A 450 -3.36 52.10 48.51
CA ALA A 450 -3.79 51.27 49.62
C ALA A 450 -2.73 51.23 50.75
N LEU A 451 -1.45 51.01 50.36
CA LEU A 451 -0.32 51.04 51.30
C LEU A 451 -0.14 52.43 51.98
N ARG A 452 -0.38 53.54 51.27
CA ARG A 452 -0.34 54.89 51.81
C ARG A 452 -1.45 55.10 52.83
N TRP A 453 -2.67 54.59 52.59
CA TRP A 453 -3.79 54.65 53.55
C TRP A 453 -3.52 53.78 54.77
N GLU A 454 -2.98 52.58 54.65
CA GLU A 454 -2.54 51.75 55.79
C GLU A 454 -1.57 52.48 56.69
N GLY A 455 -0.56 53.15 56.13
CA GLY A 455 0.42 53.94 56.92
C GLY A 455 -0.17 55.15 57.63
N ARG A 456 -1.33 55.65 57.17
CA ARG A 456 -2.04 56.80 57.82
C ARG A 456 -3.00 56.38 58.91
N CYS A 457 -3.64 55.24 58.84
CA CYS A 457 -4.68 54.78 59.72
C CYS A 457 -4.16 54.28 61.10
N GLY A 458 -2.88 53.93 61.25
CA GLY A 458 -2.33 53.35 62.45
C GLY A 458 -3.10 52.10 62.91
N PHE A 459 -3.10 51.81 64.23
CA PHE A 459 -3.86 50.69 64.83
C PHE A 459 -5.31 51.07 65.24
N ALA A 460 -5.89 52.17 64.74
CA ALA A 460 -7.29 52.54 64.94
C ALA A 460 -8.22 51.79 63.97
N GLU A 461 -9.54 51.73 64.25
CA GLU A 461 -10.53 51.05 63.39
C GLU A 461 -10.39 51.46 61.92
N PRO A 462 -10.55 50.48 60.96
CA PRO A 462 -10.39 50.77 59.57
C PRO A 462 -11.34 51.86 59.12
N SER A 463 -10.80 52.96 58.59
CA SER A 463 -11.59 54.04 58.00
C SER A 463 -12.33 53.54 56.75
N THR A 464 -13.49 54.20 56.47
CA THR A 464 -14.24 53.93 55.20
C THR A 464 -13.34 54.08 53.99
N ASP A 465 -12.40 55.02 54.00
CA ASP A 465 -11.45 55.26 52.88
C ASP A 465 -10.47 54.09 52.65
N LEU A 466 -10.00 53.45 53.74
CA LEU A 466 -9.15 52.27 53.64
C LEU A 466 -9.91 51.06 53.01
N ALA A 467 -11.17 50.88 53.44
CA ALA A 467 -12.02 49.84 52.91
C ALA A 467 -12.37 50.03 51.38
N GLU A 468 -12.52 51.30 50.97
CA GLU A 468 -12.71 51.67 49.56
C GLU A 468 -11.43 51.44 48.72
N ALA A 469 -10.26 51.81 49.28
CA ALA A 469 -8.97 51.56 48.61
C ALA A 469 -8.71 50.06 48.37
N TYR A 470 -9.03 49.19 49.36
CA TYR A 470 -8.90 47.73 49.15
C TYR A 470 -9.92 47.15 48.21
N ARG A 471 -11.17 47.70 48.17
CA ARG A 471 -12.14 47.27 47.13
C ARG A 471 -11.65 47.64 45.73
N ALA A 472 -11.20 48.89 45.54
CA ALA A 472 -10.64 49.33 44.25
C ALA A 472 -9.39 48.52 43.81
N LEU A 473 -8.58 48.09 44.80
CA LEU A 473 -7.46 47.20 44.54
C LEU A 473 -7.92 45.81 44.09
N ALA A 474 -8.91 45.21 44.76
CA ALA A 474 -9.47 43.92 44.39
C ALA A 474 -10.06 43.94 42.98
N ASP A 475 -10.87 44.95 42.64
CA ASP A 475 -11.44 45.15 41.30
C ASP A 475 -10.34 45.24 40.23
N SER A 476 -9.21 45.92 40.55
CA SER A 476 -8.09 46.02 39.59
C SER A 476 -7.29 44.72 39.41
N VAL A 477 -7.26 43.86 40.44
CA VAL A 477 -6.68 42.51 40.32
C VAL A 477 -7.52 41.66 39.36
N ASP A 478 -8.83 41.66 39.55
CA ASP A 478 -9.76 40.90 38.71
C ASP A 478 -9.71 41.36 37.23
N GLU A 479 -9.69 42.70 37.02
CA GLU A 479 -9.54 43.27 35.67
C GLU A 479 -8.21 42.85 35.01
N TRP A 480 -7.09 42.97 35.73
CA TRP A 480 -5.79 42.55 35.22
C TRP A 480 -5.70 41.05 34.95
N GLN A 481 -6.25 40.21 35.83
CA GLN A 481 -6.28 38.76 35.63
C GLN A 481 -7.11 38.37 34.40
N ALA A 482 -8.28 38.97 34.20
CA ALA A 482 -9.13 38.73 33.05
C ALA A 482 -8.42 39.09 31.73
N LEU A 483 -7.78 40.26 31.65
CA LEU A 483 -7.01 40.67 30.47
C LEU A 483 -5.78 39.79 30.22
N ARG A 484 -5.14 39.31 31.30
CA ARG A 484 -4.00 38.39 31.17
C ARG A 484 -4.41 37.03 30.61
N VAL A 485 -5.57 36.50 30.98
CA VAL A 485 -6.13 35.28 30.42
C VAL A 485 -6.42 35.46 28.95
N GLU A 486 -7.00 36.59 28.53
CA GLU A 486 -7.29 36.88 27.13
C GLU A 486 -5.99 37.07 26.31
N GLU A 487 -4.97 37.73 26.86
CA GLU A 487 -3.65 37.84 26.22
C GLU A 487 -3.03 36.48 25.96
N LEU A 488 -3.07 35.55 26.92
CA LEU A 488 -2.57 34.17 26.76
C LEU A 488 -3.37 33.38 25.73
N ARG A 489 -4.68 33.61 25.65
CA ARG A 489 -5.54 32.98 24.61
C ARG A 489 -5.18 33.46 23.21
N VAL A 490 -4.97 34.76 23.03
CA VAL A 490 -4.56 35.34 21.75
C VAL A 490 -3.15 34.89 21.37
N GLN A 491 -2.25 34.76 22.36
CA GLN A 491 -0.90 34.22 22.15
C GLN A 491 -0.96 32.78 21.64
N ALA A 492 -1.75 31.93 22.27
CA ALA A 492 -1.91 30.54 21.82
C ALA A 492 -2.50 30.45 20.39
N ALA A 493 -3.44 31.35 20.05
CA ALA A 493 -3.98 31.42 18.70
C ALA A 493 -2.92 31.86 17.65
N MET A 494 -2.04 32.78 18.00
CA MET A 494 -0.92 33.21 17.16
C MET A 494 0.08 32.06 16.94
N GLU A 495 0.46 31.35 18.00
CA GLU A 495 1.38 30.21 17.91
C GLU A 495 0.80 29.08 17.02
N ALA A 496 -0.51 28.82 17.15
CA ALA A 496 -1.20 27.86 16.28
C ALA A 496 -1.20 28.28 14.80
N ALA A 497 -1.39 29.58 14.52
CA ALA A 497 -1.34 30.11 13.16
C ALA A 497 0.09 30.07 12.57
N GLU A 498 1.13 30.31 13.38
CA GLU A 498 2.54 30.17 12.98
C GLU A 498 2.86 28.72 12.61
N GLN A 499 2.40 27.77 13.41
CA GLN A 499 2.59 26.35 13.14
C GLN A 499 1.89 25.95 11.85
N LEU A 500 0.65 26.40 11.63
CA LEU A 500 -0.09 26.11 10.40
C LEU A 500 0.64 26.62 9.13
N VAL A 501 1.17 27.83 9.16
CA VAL A 501 1.95 28.38 8.04
C VAL A 501 3.19 27.52 7.77
N THR A 502 3.90 27.13 8.83
CA THR A 502 5.10 26.30 8.73
C THR A 502 4.79 24.93 8.11
N ASP A 503 3.69 24.31 8.55
CA ASP A 503 3.26 23.00 8.06
C ASP A 503 2.85 23.06 6.57
N LEU A 504 2.12 24.11 6.16
CA LEU A 504 1.72 24.30 4.77
C LEU A 504 2.94 24.57 3.85
N GLU A 505 3.90 25.38 4.30
CA GLU A 505 5.14 25.62 3.54
C GLU A 505 5.99 24.36 3.40
N PHE A 506 6.01 23.51 4.44
CA PHE A 506 6.65 22.20 4.38
C PHE A 506 5.95 21.29 3.37
N GLN A 507 4.63 21.19 3.38
CA GLN A 507 3.86 20.38 2.43
C GLN A 507 4.09 20.81 0.99
N ILE A 508 4.13 22.12 0.70
CA ILE A 508 4.44 22.65 -0.65
C ILE A 508 5.84 22.20 -1.08
N ARG A 509 6.82 22.26 -0.19
CA ARG A 509 8.20 21.84 -0.49
C ARG A 509 8.28 20.36 -0.81
N GLU A 510 7.61 19.52 -0.04
CA GLU A 510 7.53 18.09 -0.26
C GLU A 510 6.86 17.74 -1.59
N LEU A 511 5.72 18.36 -1.91
CA LEU A 511 5.04 18.14 -3.19
C LEU A 511 5.88 18.56 -4.39
N ARG A 512 6.60 19.69 -4.31
CA ARG A 512 7.54 20.11 -5.35
C ARG A 512 8.70 19.11 -5.50
N GLY A 513 9.23 18.61 -4.38
CA GLY A 513 10.24 17.57 -4.39
C GLY A 513 9.72 16.26 -5.00
N ALA A 514 8.48 15.86 -4.69
CA ALA A 514 7.84 14.71 -5.28
C ALA A 514 7.61 14.87 -6.80
N LEU A 515 7.21 16.06 -7.25
CA LEU A 515 7.07 16.37 -8.68
C LEU A 515 8.41 16.19 -9.41
N THR A 516 9.48 16.77 -8.88
CA THR A 516 10.82 16.64 -9.48
C THR A 516 11.32 15.20 -9.53
N ARG A 517 11.14 14.44 -8.45
CA ARG A 517 11.52 13.01 -8.42
C ARG A 517 10.71 12.20 -9.43
N HIS A 518 9.42 12.47 -9.54
CA HIS A 518 8.54 11.80 -10.51
C HIS A 518 8.96 12.11 -11.95
N GLU A 519 9.23 13.37 -12.27
CA GLU A 519 9.71 13.78 -13.59
C GLU A 519 11.03 13.10 -13.94
N THR A 520 11.99 13.07 -13.01
CA THR A 520 13.29 12.40 -13.23
C THR A 520 13.11 10.89 -13.43
N GLY A 521 12.22 10.24 -12.67
CA GLY A 521 11.90 8.82 -12.82
C GLY A 521 11.28 8.50 -14.18
N LEU A 522 10.30 9.29 -14.61
CA LEU A 522 9.66 9.14 -15.91
C LEU A 522 10.62 9.37 -17.08
N ASP A 523 11.49 10.37 -16.99
CA ASP A 523 12.49 10.65 -18.03
C ASP A 523 13.45 9.47 -18.19
N ARG A 524 13.83 8.81 -17.09
CA ARG A 524 14.64 7.60 -17.12
C ARG A 524 13.89 6.43 -17.76
N GLU A 525 12.66 6.14 -17.29
CA GLU A 525 11.82 5.05 -17.81
C GLU A 525 11.54 5.24 -19.31
N ARG A 526 11.28 6.47 -19.73
CA ARG A 526 11.11 6.85 -21.12
C ARG A 526 12.36 6.58 -21.94
N LEU A 527 13.52 7.01 -21.47
CA LEU A 527 14.80 6.81 -22.16
C LEU A 527 15.14 5.33 -22.33
N GLU A 528 14.96 4.53 -21.28
CA GLU A 528 15.18 3.09 -21.31
C GLU A 528 14.23 2.40 -22.32
N THR A 529 12.96 2.81 -22.35
CA THR A 529 11.97 2.28 -23.31
C THR A 529 12.29 2.69 -24.73
N GLU A 530 12.68 3.94 -24.99
CA GLU A 530 13.13 4.41 -26.30
C GLU A 530 14.38 3.64 -26.81
N GLN A 531 15.35 3.39 -25.92
CA GLN A 531 16.52 2.56 -26.23
C GLN A 531 16.12 1.13 -26.60
N ARG A 532 15.21 0.54 -25.84
CA ARG A 532 14.71 -0.81 -26.11
C ARG A 532 13.98 -0.91 -27.44
N ILE A 533 13.15 0.09 -27.79
CA ILE A 533 12.51 0.18 -29.11
C ILE A 533 13.56 0.21 -30.22
N GLN A 534 14.63 0.99 -30.05
CA GLN A 534 15.70 1.08 -31.06
C GLN A 534 16.47 -0.24 -31.22
N GLU A 535 16.75 -0.95 -30.11
CA GLU A 535 17.42 -2.26 -30.15
C GLU A 535 16.56 -3.28 -30.89
N LEU A 536 15.29 -3.44 -30.45
CA LEU A 536 14.34 -4.36 -31.08
C LEU A 536 14.13 -4.02 -32.58
N GLY A 537 14.09 -2.74 -32.93
CA GLY A 537 13.99 -2.29 -34.32
C GLY A 537 15.19 -2.76 -35.16
N ARG A 538 16.42 -2.58 -34.67
CA ARG A 538 17.64 -3.04 -35.37
C ARG A 538 17.71 -4.56 -35.54
N GLU A 539 17.30 -5.29 -34.49
CA GLU A 539 17.20 -6.75 -34.57
C GLU A 539 16.16 -7.18 -35.61
N ALA A 540 15.00 -6.51 -35.66
CA ALA A 540 13.98 -6.80 -36.68
C ALA A 540 14.47 -6.50 -38.11
N ASP A 541 15.14 -5.39 -38.33
CA ASP A 541 15.72 -5.03 -39.63
C ASP A 541 16.78 -6.05 -40.09
N THR A 542 17.55 -6.61 -39.13
CA THR A 542 18.52 -7.67 -39.41
C THR A 542 17.83 -8.96 -39.87
N LEU A 543 16.78 -9.37 -39.14
CA LEU A 543 16.00 -10.55 -39.52
C LEU A 543 15.26 -10.35 -40.84
N GLU A 544 14.76 -9.16 -41.13
CA GLU A 544 14.13 -8.85 -42.42
C GLU A 544 15.12 -8.96 -43.57
N THR A 545 16.35 -8.51 -43.40
CA THR A 545 17.43 -8.66 -44.38
C THR A 545 17.74 -10.16 -44.62
N GLU A 546 17.85 -10.94 -43.55
CA GLU A 546 18.04 -12.40 -43.65
C GLU A 546 16.89 -13.09 -44.37
N LEU A 547 15.64 -12.70 -44.09
CA LEU A 547 14.44 -13.21 -44.76
C LEU A 547 14.47 -12.94 -46.26
N LEU A 548 14.87 -11.75 -46.67
CA LEU A 548 15.01 -11.39 -48.07
C LEU A 548 16.08 -12.24 -48.79
N GLU A 549 17.22 -12.48 -48.15
CA GLU A 549 18.27 -13.33 -48.68
C GLU A 549 17.83 -14.79 -48.80
N LEU A 550 17.25 -15.37 -47.76
CA LEU A 550 16.75 -16.75 -47.76
C LEU A 550 15.66 -16.95 -48.80
N THR A 551 14.71 -16.02 -48.89
CA THR A 551 13.62 -16.06 -49.89
C THR A 551 14.19 -15.99 -51.32
N THR A 552 15.16 -15.13 -51.55
CA THR A 552 15.83 -15.03 -52.87
C THR A 552 16.55 -16.34 -53.24
N ARG A 553 17.25 -16.93 -52.27
CA ARG A 553 17.92 -18.25 -52.48
C ARG A 553 16.92 -19.36 -52.75
N PHE A 554 15.77 -19.38 -52.03
CA PHE A 554 14.68 -20.36 -52.26
C PHE A 554 14.04 -20.20 -53.65
N CYS A 555 13.75 -18.96 -54.05
CA CYS A 555 13.09 -18.68 -55.34
C CYS A 555 13.98 -18.91 -56.57
N LYS A 556 15.30 -18.77 -56.43
CA LYS A 556 16.25 -18.85 -57.56
C LYS A 556 16.12 -20.13 -58.41
N PRO A 557 16.09 -21.37 -57.85
CA PRO A 557 15.93 -22.58 -58.63
C PRO A 557 14.52 -22.79 -59.18
N LEU A 558 13.52 -22.09 -58.67
CA LEU A 558 12.12 -22.20 -59.05
C LEU A 558 11.70 -21.25 -60.20
N ARG A 559 12.48 -20.19 -60.45
CA ARG A 559 12.16 -19.15 -61.48
C ARG A 559 12.04 -19.69 -62.92
N ALA A 560 12.67 -20.81 -63.22
CA ALA A 560 12.59 -21.41 -64.56
C ALA A 560 11.30 -22.22 -64.85
N ARG A 561 10.38 -22.30 -63.92
CA ARG A 561 9.14 -23.08 -63.99
C ARG A 561 7.94 -22.20 -64.33
N PRO A 562 7.35 -22.30 -65.54
CA PRO A 562 6.26 -21.45 -66.01
C PRO A 562 4.99 -21.52 -65.12
N GLU A 563 4.73 -22.72 -64.57
CA GLU A 563 3.58 -22.99 -63.68
C GLU A 563 3.56 -22.18 -62.38
N LEU A 564 4.70 -21.61 -61.99
CA LEU A 564 4.86 -20.81 -60.77
C LEU A 564 4.78 -19.29 -61.01
N ALA A 565 4.70 -18.83 -62.27
CA ALA A 565 4.65 -17.41 -62.63
C ALA A 565 3.57 -16.59 -61.86
N PRO A 566 2.34 -17.10 -61.62
CA PRO A 566 1.34 -16.39 -60.85
C PRO A 566 1.75 -16.17 -59.39
N LEU A 567 2.40 -17.18 -58.77
CA LEU A 567 2.86 -17.09 -57.37
C LEU A 567 4.07 -16.17 -57.21
N PHE A 568 4.94 -16.06 -58.20
CA PHE A 568 6.01 -15.07 -58.23
C PHE A 568 5.46 -13.64 -58.26
N LYS A 569 4.39 -13.41 -59.07
CA LYS A 569 3.72 -12.13 -59.13
C LYS A 569 3.07 -11.77 -57.79
N GLU A 570 2.38 -12.72 -57.14
CA GLU A 570 1.81 -12.56 -55.80
C GLU A 570 2.88 -12.20 -54.75
N LEU A 571 4.05 -12.87 -54.82
CA LEU A 571 5.17 -12.57 -53.91
C LEU A 571 5.78 -11.19 -54.16
N GLU A 572 5.78 -10.69 -55.40
CA GLU A 572 6.26 -9.37 -55.79
C GLU A 572 5.23 -8.27 -55.43
N ASP A 573 3.93 -8.52 -55.60
CA ASP A 573 2.84 -7.60 -55.25
C ASP A 573 2.76 -7.40 -53.72
N GLU A 574 3.12 -8.42 -52.92
CA GLU A 574 3.24 -8.28 -51.45
C GLU A 574 4.57 -7.62 -50.98
N ALA A 575 5.47 -7.33 -51.91
CA ALA A 575 6.72 -6.62 -51.64
C ALA A 575 6.62 -5.11 -51.92
N ALA A 576 5.57 -4.68 -52.63
CA ALA A 576 5.27 -3.29 -52.96
C ALA A 576 4.31 -2.66 -51.92
#